data_0409ec9995feed5e2e6aeca56357ca6e
#
_entry.id   0409ec9995feed5e2e6aeca56357ca6e
#
_cell.length_a   1.000
_cell.length_b   1.000
_cell.length_c   1.000
_cell.angle_alpha   90.00
_cell.angle_beta   90.00
_cell.angle_gamma   90.00
#
_symmetry.space_group_name_H-M   'P 1'
#
loop_
_entity.id
_entity.type
_entity.pdbx_description
1 polymer ?
#
loop_
_entity_poly.entity_id
_entity_poly.type
_entity_poly.pdbx_seq_one_letter_code
_entity_poly.pdbx_strand_id
1 'polypeptide(L)'
;MKQKEIKLDNKNLTVDPASIRKYIDLVGYNEPDLLSELRRETKRFGPLSIMQIGPTQGTLLRMLCQLGKFKKCLEIGVFTGYSSICISSGLTDDGELFALDNNEEY
;
A
#
# COMPACT_ATOMS: atom_id res chain seq x y z
N MET A 1 -25.72 9.41 -4.40
CA MET A 1 -24.61 8.70 -5.08
C MET A 1 -25.21 7.81 -6.16
N LYS A 2 -24.97 8.10 -7.44
CA LYS A 2 -25.41 7.22 -8.53
C LYS A 2 -24.51 5.99 -8.57
N GLN A 3 -25.05 4.82 -8.22
CA GLN A 3 -24.41 3.54 -8.49
C GLN A 3 -24.27 3.39 -10.01
N LYS A 4 -23.04 3.35 -10.51
CA LYS A 4 -22.78 2.93 -11.89
C LYS A 4 -22.97 1.41 -11.93
N GLU A 5 -24.00 0.98 -12.66
CA GLU A 5 -24.18 -0.44 -13.00
C GLU A 5 -22.92 -0.96 -13.70
N ILE A 6 -22.32 -1.99 -13.09
CA ILE A 6 -21.26 -2.77 -13.72
C ILE A 6 -21.99 -3.77 -14.64
N LYS A 7 -22.00 -3.50 -15.94
CA LYS A 7 -22.46 -4.49 -16.94
C LYS A 7 -21.42 -5.61 -17.03
N LEU A 8 -21.75 -6.75 -16.46
CA LEU A 8 -21.00 -7.99 -16.68
C LEU A 8 -21.39 -8.53 -18.05
N ASP A 9 -20.49 -8.44 -19.02
CA ASP A 9 -20.67 -9.10 -20.32
C ASP A 9 -20.30 -10.58 -20.16
N ASN A 10 -21.29 -11.43 -20.33
CA ASN A 10 -21.25 -12.86 -19.99
C ASN A 10 -20.51 -13.74 -21.03
N LYS A 11 -19.80 -13.14 -22.00
CA LYS A 11 -19.17 -13.91 -23.09
C LYS A 11 -17.70 -14.26 -22.91
N ASN A 12 -16.98 -13.58 -22.02
CA ASN A 12 -15.61 -13.94 -21.62
C ASN A 12 -15.36 -13.38 -20.22
N LEU A 13 -15.23 -14.21 -19.22
CA LEU A 13 -14.85 -13.88 -17.85
C LEU A 13 -13.36 -13.46 -17.74
N THR A 14 -12.84 -12.75 -18.71
CA THR A 14 -11.56 -12.03 -18.58
C THR A 14 -11.87 -10.69 -17.95
N VAL A 15 -11.80 -10.63 -16.62
CA VAL A 15 -11.93 -9.37 -15.91
C VAL A 15 -10.74 -8.50 -16.32
N ASP A 16 -11.03 -7.38 -16.98
CA ASP A 16 -10.01 -6.42 -17.37
C ASP A 16 -9.24 -5.92 -16.13
N PRO A 17 -7.89 -6.09 -16.10
CA PRO A 17 -7.07 -5.67 -14.97
C PRO A 17 -7.26 -4.21 -14.56
N ALA A 18 -7.54 -3.32 -15.52
CA ALA A 18 -7.79 -1.90 -15.24
C ALA A 18 -9.11 -1.69 -14.49
N SER A 19 -10.14 -2.46 -14.81
CA SER A 19 -11.44 -2.41 -14.12
C SER A 19 -11.34 -2.93 -12.69
N ILE A 20 -10.58 -4.01 -12.46
CA ILE A 20 -10.31 -4.53 -11.11
C ILE A 20 -9.56 -3.48 -10.29
N ARG A 21 -8.51 -2.90 -10.83
CA ARG A 21 -7.73 -1.87 -10.14
C ARG A 21 -8.62 -0.70 -9.72
N LYS A 22 -9.44 -0.20 -10.65
CA LYS A 22 -10.36 0.90 -10.38
C LYS A 22 -11.39 0.55 -9.28
N TYR A 23 -11.87 -0.68 -9.24
CA TYR A 23 -12.76 -1.14 -8.18
C TYR A 23 -12.05 -1.18 -6.84
N ILE A 24 -10.82 -1.73 -6.78
CA ILE A 24 -10.01 -1.78 -5.56
C ILE A 24 -9.72 -0.35 -5.06
N ASP A 25 -9.38 0.57 -5.96
CA ASP A 25 -9.12 1.97 -5.60
C ASP A 25 -10.34 2.67 -5.00
N LEU A 26 -11.54 2.21 -5.34
CA LEU A 26 -12.79 2.77 -4.80
C LEU A 26 -13.20 2.21 -3.44
N VAL A 27 -12.94 0.93 -3.18
CA VAL A 27 -13.52 0.23 -2.03
C VAL A 27 -12.51 -0.56 -1.20
N GLY A 28 -11.31 -0.78 -1.71
CA GLY A 28 -10.35 -1.71 -1.11
C GLY A 28 -9.54 -1.14 0.05
N TYR A 29 -9.49 0.18 0.20
CA TYR A 29 -8.72 0.83 1.26
C TYR A 29 -9.19 2.27 1.52
N ASN A 30 -8.82 2.77 2.69
CA ASN A 30 -8.89 4.19 3.02
C ASN A 30 -7.48 4.65 3.39
N GLU A 31 -6.82 5.38 2.50
CA GLU A 31 -5.44 5.83 2.71
C GLU A 31 -5.41 6.94 3.78
N PRO A 32 -4.67 6.78 4.88
CA PRO A 32 -4.47 7.84 5.85
C PRO A 32 -3.81 9.09 5.24
N ASP A 33 -4.15 10.27 5.73
CA ASP A 33 -3.63 11.55 5.22
C ASP A 33 -2.11 11.60 5.20
N LEU A 34 -1.46 11.09 6.25
CA LEU A 34 0.01 11.01 6.34
C LEU A 34 0.61 10.20 5.18
N LEU A 35 0.03 9.05 4.84
CA LEU A 35 0.52 8.22 3.74
C LEU A 35 0.24 8.84 2.38
N SER A 36 -0.90 9.50 2.24
CA SER A 36 -1.24 10.26 1.04
C SER A 36 -0.26 11.43 0.81
N GLU A 37 0.10 12.13 1.87
CA GLU A 37 1.10 13.19 1.81
C GLU A 37 2.48 12.65 1.48
N LEU A 38 2.95 11.59 2.15
CA LEU A 38 4.22 10.94 1.85
C LEU A 38 4.29 10.50 0.38
N ARG A 39 3.20 9.94 -0.15
CA ARG A 39 3.14 9.54 -1.56
C ARG A 39 3.24 10.74 -2.51
N ARG A 40 2.62 11.85 -2.15
CA ARG A 40 2.73 13.11 -2.91
C ARG A 40 4.15 13.64 -2.89
N GLU A 41 4.79 13.69 -1.72
CA GLU A 41 6.17 14.15 -1.57
C GLU A 41 7.17 13.24 -2.31
N THR A 42 6.94 11.93 -2.31
CA THR A 42 7.81 10.97 -3.01
C THR A 42 7.83 11.20 -4.53
N LYS A 43 6.81 11.82 -5.11
CA LYS A 43 6.78 12.16 -6.55
C LYS A 43 7.91 13.09 -6.98
N ARG A 44 8.49 13.86 -6.05
CA ARG A 44 9.64 14.74 -6.34
C ARG A 44 10.89 13.98 -6.80
N PHE A 45 10.98 12.68 -6.50
CA PHE A 45 12.07 11.82 -6.98
C PHE A 45 11.88 11.39 -8.45
N GLY A 46 10.85 11.90 -9.14
CA GLY A 46 10.60 11.61 -10.56
C GLY A 46 10.40 10.13 -10.83
N PRO A 47 11.12 9.55 -11.82
CA PRO A 47 10.97 8.15 -12.19
C PRO A 47 11.24 7.17 -11.04
N LEU A 48 12.07 7.52 -10.07
CA LEU A 48 12.37 6.69 -8.91
C LEU A 48 11.16 6.49 -8.00
N SER A 49 10.16 7.38 -8.05
CA SER A 49 8.94 7.26 -7.25
C SER A 49 8.17 5.96 -7.48
N ILE A 50 8.43 5.25 -8.58
CA ILE A 50 7.86 3.93 -8.87
C ILE A 50 8.29 2.85 -7.88
N MET A 51 9.40 3.06 -7.16
CA MET A 51 9.87 2.13 -6.13
C MET A 51 8.97 2.14 -4.88
N GLN A 52 8.19 3.20 -4.66
CA GLN A 52 7.25 3.25 -3.56
C GLN A 52 6.06 2.31 -3.83
N ILE A 53 5.70 1.50 -2.84
CA ILE A 53 4.50 0.66 -2.93
C ILE A 53 3.23 1.51 -2.95
N GLY A 54 2.17 0.99 -3.58
CA GLY A 54 0.88 1.65 -3.61
C GLY A 54 0.02 1.41 -2.36
N PRO A 55 -1.07 2.17 -2.19
CA PRO A 55 -1.97 2.08 -1.02
C PRO A 55 -2.56 0.69 -0.82
N THR A 56 -2.92 -0.01 -1.89
CA THR A 56 -3.45 -1.38 -1.84
C THR A 56 -2.45 -2.35 -1.20
N GLN A 57 -1.19 -2.28 -1.63
CA GLN A 57 -0.12 -3.12 -1.10
C GLN A 57 0.19 -2.77 0.35
N GLY A 58 0.25 -1.48 0.69
CA GLY A 58 0.46 -1.03 2.06
C GLY A 58 -0.66 -1.48 3.00
N THR A 59 -1.91 -1.41 2.55
CA THR A 59 -3.08 -1.91 3.30
C THR A 59 -2.99 -3.42 3.54
N LEU A 60 -2.58 -4.19 2.53
CA LEU A 60 -2.37 -5.63 2.67
C LEU A 60 -1.28 -5.94 3.71
N LEU A 61 -0.13 -5.27 3.66
CA LEU A 61 0.95 -5.46 4.62
C LEU A 61 0.47 -5.18 6.06
N ARG A 62 -0.21 -4.07 6.28
CA ARG A 62 -0.80 -3.73 7.58
C ARG A 62 -1.77 -4.82 8.06
N MET A 63 -2.67 -5.26 7.19
CA MET A 63 -3.66 -6.28 7.52
C MET A 63 -3.01 -7.61 7.91
N LEU A 64 -1.97 -8.04 7.18
CA LEU A 64 -1.22 -9.26 7.50
C LEU A 64 -0.54 -9.17 8.87
N CYS A 65 0.05 -8.01 9.20
CA CYS A 65 0.64 -7.78 10.52
C CYS A 65 -0.40 -7.84 11.64
N GLN A 66 -1.57 -7.24 11.43
CA GLN A 66 -2.66 -7.25 12.40
C GLN A 66 -3.23 -8.66 12.61
N LEU A 67 -3.52 -9.39 11.53
CA LEU A 67 -4.06 -10.75 11.60
C LEU A 67 -3.05 -11.73 12.23
N GLY A 68 -1.77 -11.59 11.87
CA GLY A 68 -0.70 -12.43 12.42
C GLY A 68 -0.27 -12.03 13.83
N LYS A 69 -0.73 -10.88 14.34
CA LYS A 69 -0.27 -10.30 15.61
C LYS A 69 1.25 -10.27 15.71
N PHE A 70 1.88 -9.81 14.62
CA PHE A 70 3.34 -9.83 14.52
C PHE A 70 3.94 -8.83 15.50
N LYS A 71 5.04 -9.25 16.13
CA LYS A 71 5.81 -8.45 17.09
C LYS A 71 7.14 -8.00 16.53
N LYS A 72 7.70 -8.75 15.58
CA LYS A 72 8.99 -8.42 14.97
C LYS A 72 8.89 -8.58 13.47
N CYS A 73 9.22 -7.50 12.76
CA CYS A 73 9.30 -7.49 11.31
C CYS A 73 10.67 -6.97 10.87
N LEU A 74 11.13 -7.49 9.74
CA LEU A 74 12.31 -7.02 9.05
C LEU A 74 11.91 -6.52 7.66
N GLU A 75 12.31 -5.30 7.34
CA GLU A 75 12.16 -4.71 6.01
C GLU A 75 13.54 -4.45 5.42
N ILE A 76 13.74 -4.92 4.19
CA ILE A 76 14.96 -4.66 3.43
C ILE A 76 14.59 -3.85 2.20
N GLY A 77 15.12 -2.62 2.12
CA GLY A 77 14.72 -1.61 1.16
C GLY A 77 13.57 -0.75 1.70
N VAL A 78 13.88 0.43 2.16
CA VAL A 78 12.94 1.35 2.85
C VAL A 78 12.43 2.42 1.91
N PHE A 79 13.30 2.95 1.06
CA PHE A 79 13.06 4.09 0.20
C PHE A 79 12.54 5.27 1.02
N THR A 80 11.33 5.77 0.78
CA THR A 80 10.75 6.91 1.52
C THR A 80 9.93 6.50 2.74
N GLY A 81 9.87 5.20 3.07
CA GLY A 81 9.28 4.69 4.31
C GLY A 81 7.77 4.41 4.26
N TYR A 82 7.14 4.39 3.09
CA TYR A 82 5.70 4.13 2.97
C TYR A 82 5.32 2.74 3.54
N SER A 83 6.02 1.69 3.12
CA SER A 83 5.82 0.33 3.64
C SER A 83 6.18 0.22 5.12
N SER A 84 7.23 0.91 5.56
CA SER A 84 7.62 0.94 6.98
C SER A 84 6.50 1.45 7.87
N ILE A 85 5.82 2.53 7.48
CA ILE A 85 4.68 3.08 8.21
C ILE A 85 3.50 2.09 8.21
N CYS A 86 3.22 1.48 7.04
CA CYS A 86 2.14 0.49 6.93
C CYS A 86 2.38 -0.73 7.83
N ILE A 87 3.57 -1.29 7.81
CA ILE A 87 3.95 -2.43 8.64
C ILE A 87 3.87 -2.05 10.13
N SER A 88 4.52 -0.95 10.51
CA SER A 88 4.54 -0.48 11.91
C SER A 88 3.14 -0.26 12.46
N SER A 89 2.23 0.30 11.67
CA SER A 89 0.84 0.52 12.07
C SER A 89 0.02 -0.76 12.22
N GLY A 90 0.52 -1.89 11.74
CA GLY A 90 -0.10 -3.21 11.85
C GLY A 90 0.48 -4.09 12.94
N LEU A 91 1.64 -3.73 13.51
CA LEU A 91 2.27 -4.48 14.59
C LEU A 91 1.46 -4.38 15.89
N THR A 92 1.77 -5.28 16.84
CA THR A 92 1.27 -5.16 18.22
C THR A 92 1.89 -3.94 18.93
N ASP A 93 1.30 -3.49 20.02
CA ASP A 93 1.78 -2.29 20.75
C ASP A 93 3.23 -2.41 21.23
N ASP A 94 3.70 -3.63 21.49
CA ASP A 94 5.08 -3.98 21.85
C ASP A 94 5.90 -4.44 20.63
N GLY A 95 5.43 -4.15 19.43
CA GLY A 95 6.06 -4.58 18.18
C GLY A 95 7.23 -3.71 17.76
N GLU A 96 8.18 -4.32 17.04
CA GLU A 96 9.38 -3.68 16.51
C GLU A 96 9.53 -3.95 15.03
N LEU A 97 9.83 -2.90 14.26
CA LEU A 97 10.22 -2.99 12.86
C LEU A 97 11.72 -2.68 12.73
N PHE A 98 12.47 -3.60 12.15
CA PHE A 98 13.85 -3.39 11.72
C PHE A 98 13.84 -3.05 10.24
N ALA A 99 14.13 -1.80 9.90
CA ALA A 99 14.13 -1.30 8.53
C ALA A 99 15.56 -1.02 8.08
N LEU A 100 16.02 -1.71 7.03
CA LEU A 100 17.37 -1.61 6.50
C LEU A 100 17.35 -1.02 5.10
N ASP A 101 18.17 -0.01 4.88
CA ASP A 101 18.43 0.55 3.55
C ASP A 101 19.93 0.84 3.39
N ASN A 102 20.39 0.92 2.15
CA ASN A 102 21.77 1.24 1.82
C ASN A 102 21.91 2.63 1.15
N ASN A 103 20.84 3.37 1.06
CA ASN A 103 20.82 4.71 0.46
C ASN A 103 20.46 5.77 1.50
N GLU A 104 21.31 6.78 1.66
CA GLU A 104 21.15 7.87 2.60
C GLU A 104 20.45 9.11 1.99
N GLU A 105 20.07 9.04 0.69
CA GLU A 105 19.50 10.20 -0.02
C GLU A 105 17.95 10.29 0.09
N TYR A 106 17.30 9.27 0.64
CA TYR A 106 15.83 9.23 0.76
C TYR A 106 15.37 9.39 2.20
#